data_dc2c737d81ec4d452da2bb066da00244
#
_entry.id   dc2c737d81ec4d452da2bb066da00244
#
_cell.length_a   1.000
_cell.length_b   1.000
_cell.length_c   1.000
_cell.angle_alpha   90.00
_cell.angle_beta   90.00
_cell.angle_gamma   90.00
#
_symmetry.space_group_name_H-M   'P 1'
#
loop_
_entity.id
_entity.type
_entity.pdbx_description
1 polymer ?
#
loop_
_entity_poly.entity_id
_entity_poly.type
_entity_poly.pdbx_seq_one_letter_code
_entity_poly.pdbx_strand_id
1 'polypeptide(L)'
;MGLAKAIKRGASALLIGSMMTGLLTGCSATGENSGGKLVKIAVCVSDQTPAAQALADVFKPMVEVATDGRYDIQIYNSGVLGSEKVTYDYTKSGIVEMCVVGTTMWSETPKMSIPDFPFLFDSVEHARVCYQGELGEYIAEDLESTQPLKLLSWYPNGAREFTSNKKLESLDDFNGQKLRMPNNPIHVKLAESLGANVVIMDMGEVFTALEQGVADGQDNPLATVKTEGWYEVQDYVYDTNHIISSLELFAGEEFWNSLSEEDQKAFEEASPAASDYAW
;
A
#
# COMPACT_ATOMS: atom_id res chain seq x y z
N MET A 1 42.35 50.36 -7.82
CA MET A 1 43.70 49.83 -7.55
C MET A 1 43.58 48.34 -7.62
N GLY A 2 43.86 47.65 -8.67
CA GLY A 2 45.12 47.44 -9.40
C GLY A 2 45.66 46.08 -8.94
N LEU A 3 45.98 45.12 -9.62
CA LEU A 3 46.50 44.63 -10.90
C LEU A 3 46.47 43.07 -10.82
N ALA A 4 45.98 42.26 -11.72
CA ALA A 4 46.48 41.90 -13.04
C ALA A 4 47.92 41.29 -13.07
N LYS A 5 48.03 40.08 -13.59
CA LYS A 5 49.02 39.49 -14.51
C LYS A 5 49.22 38.01 -14.20
N ALA A 6 48.94 37.11 -15.08
CA ALA A 6 49.32 36.83 -16.47
C ALA A 6 50.42 35.75 -16.58
N ILE A 7 50.06 34.62 -17.23
CA ILE A 7 50.73 33.94 -18.36
C ILE A 7 52.12 33.30 -18.14
N LYS A 8 52.27 32.01 -18.50
CA LYS A 8 53.13 31.45 -19.56
C LYS A 8 53.03 29.92 -19.65
N ARG A 9 52.65 29.45 -20.69
CA ARG A 9 53.04 28.61 -21.85
C ARG A 9 54.44 28.00 -21.79
N GLY A 10 54.51 26.73 -22.21
CA GLY A 10 55.68 25.97 -22.61
C GLY A 10 55.33 24.50 -22.75
N ALA A 11 55.25 23.99 -23.71
CA ALA A 11 55.36 23.32 -24.98
C ALA A 11 56.51 22.28 -24.98
N SER A 12 56.20 21.13 -25.60
CA SER A 12 57.05 20.15 -26.30
C SER A 12 57.87 19.16 -25.43
N ALA A 13 57.97 17.87 -25.68
CA ALA A 13 58.17 17.14 -26.92
C ALA A 13 58.11 15.61 -26.69
N LEU A 14 57.67 14.91 -27.70
CA LEU A 14 57.93 13.53 -28.18
C LEU A 14 59.11 12.70 -27.56
N LEU A 15 58.81 11.36 -27.45
CA LEU A 15 59.65 10.22 -27.93
C LEU A 15 58.95 8.90 -27.58
N ILE A 16 58.35 8.20 -28.53
CA ILE A 16 58.73 6.99 -29.28
C ILE A 16 59.19 5.80 -28.41
N GLY A 17 58.39 4.72 -28.50
CA GLY A 17 58.90 3.36 -28.66
C GLY A 17 58.67 2.39 -27.55
N SER A 18 57.77 1.46 -27.70
CA SER A 18 58.08 0.03 -27.91
C SER A 18 56.79 -0.80 -27.85
N MET A 19 56.56 -1.55 -28.90
CA MET A 19 55.64 -2.69 -28.99
C MET A 19 55.96 -3.71 -27.92
N MET A 20 54.98 -4.10 -27.12
CA MET A 20 54.95 -5.39 -26.45
C MET A 20 53.53 -5.94 -26.61
N THR A 21 53.41 -6.83 -27.58
CA THR A 21 52.27 -7.72 -27.79
C THR A 21 52.15 -8.65 -26.59
N GLY A 22 51.30 -8.28 -25.66
CA GLY A 22 50.79 -9.14 -24.61
C GLY A 22 49.41 -9.64 -24.99
N LEU A 23 49.30 -10.94 -25.28
CA LEU A 23 48.02 -11.65 -25.37
C LEU A 23 47.34 -11.57 -24.00
N LEU A 24 46.48 -10.59 -23.83
CA LEU A 24 45.47 -10.57 -22.79
C LEU A 24 44.25 -11.30 -23.37
N THR A 25 44.14 -12.59 -23.06
CA THR A 25 42.87 -13.28 -23.00
C THR A 25 42.03 -12.54 -21.95
N GLY A 26 41.36 -11.50 -22.39
CA GLY A 26 40.31 -10.87 -21.62
C GLY A 26 39.16 -11.86 -21.48
N CYS A 27 39.02 -12.48 -20.31
CA CYS A 27 37.72 -12.91 -19.86
C CYS A 27 36.86 -11.66 -19.89
N SER A 28 36.05 -11.54 -20.91
CA SER A 28 34.84 -10.70 -20.88
C SER A 28 33.94 -11.33 -19.81
N ALA A 29 34.14 -10.92 -18.57
CA ALA A 29 33.03 -10.94 -17.63
C ALA A 29 32.05 -9.96 -18.22
N THR A 30 31.16 -10.46 -19.08
CA THR A 30 29.84 -9.86 -19.26
C THR A 30 29.22 -9.92 -17.87
N GLY A 31 29.40 -8.85 -17.10
CA GLY A 31 28.51 -8.58 -16.01
C GLY A 31 27.11 -8.43 -16.63
N GLU A 32 26.42 -9.55 -16.76
CA GLU A 32 24.99 -9.52 -16.85
C GLU A 32 24.55 -8.76 -15.62
N ASN A 33 24.03 -7.58 -15.85
CA ASN A 33 23.27 -6.83 -14.88
C ASN A 33 21.99 -7.68 -14.69
N SER A 34 22.04 -8.66 -13.81
CA SER A 34 20.92 -9.51 -13.43
C SER A 34 20.00 -8.74 -12.48
N GLY A 35 19.64 -7.54 -12.86
CA GLY A 35 18.51 -6.86 -12.27
C GLY A 35 17.26 -7.56 -12.76
N GLY A 36 16.51 -8.22 -11.87
CA GLY A 36 15.23 -8.83 -12.20
C GLY A 36 14.26 -7.79 -12.80
N LYS A 37 13.21 -8.25 -13.45
CA LYS A 37 12.12 -7.39 -13.92
C LYS A 37 11.52 -6.66 -12.70
N LEU A 38 11.52 -5.35 -12.74
CA LEU A 38 10.95 -4.54 -11.66
C LEU A 38 9.46 -4.80 -11.51
N VAL A 39 9.03 -5.08 -10.29
CA VAL A 39 7.62 -5.18 -9.88
C VAL A 39 7.37 -4.17 -8.77
N LYS A 40 6.59 -3.15 -9.07
CA LYS A 40 6.19 -2.12 -8.11
C LYS A 40 4.92 -2.55 -7.39
N ILE A 41 4.96 -2.49 -6.05
CA ILE A 41 3.78 -2.65 -5.21
C ILE A 41 3.49 -1.31 -4.56
N ALA A 42 2.39 -0.68 -4.95
CA ALA A 42 1.91 0.54 -4.32
C ALA A 42 1.11 0.19 -3.06
N VAL A 43 1.45 0.80 -1.92
CA VAL A 43 0.82 0.54 -0.63
C VAL A 43 0.32 1.86 -0.02
N CYS A 44 -0.95 1.92 0.32
CA CYS A 44 -1.57 3.14 0.83
C CYS A 44 -1.18 3.47 2.28
N VAL A 45 -0.79 2.45 3.07
CA VAL A 45 -0.46 2.59 4.48
C VAL A 45 1.04 2.71 4.72
N SER A 46 1.42 3.13 5.94
CA SER A 46 2.82 3.24 6.39
C SER A 46 3.55 1.88 6.36
N ASP A 47 4.87 1.92 6.17
CA ASP A 47 5.77 0.76 6.25
C ASP A 47 5.82 0.06 7.61
N GLN A 48 5.29 0.70 8.66
CA GLN A 48 5.21 0.15 10.01
C GLN A 48 3.91 -0.66 10.26
N THR A 49 3.00 -0.71 9.31
CA THR A 49 1.77 -1.51 9.44
C THR A 49 2.04 -3.00 9.23
N PRO A 50 1.24 -3.91 9.85
CA PRO A 50 1.42 -5.35 9.67
C PRO A 50 1.40 -5.79 8.20
N ALA A 51 0.50 -5.23 7.39
CA ALA A 51 0.42 -5.53 5.96
C ALA A 51 1.69 -5.16 5.20
N ALA A 52 2.23 -3.94 5.42
CA ALA A 52 3.45 -3.49 4.76
C ALA A 52 4.68 -4.28 5.21
N GLN A 53 4.78 -4.62 6.50
CA GLN A 53 5.84 -5.46 7.04
C GLN A 53 5.78 -6.88 6.46
N ALA A 54 4.61 -7.48 6.36
CA ALA A 54 4.42 -8.80 5.74
C ALA A 54 4.86 -8.83 4.27
N LEU A 55 4.58 -7.77 3.52
CA LEU A 55 5.07 -7.65 2.15
C LEU A 55 6.60 -7.58 2.10
N ALA A 56 7.24 -6.85 3.00
CA ALA A 56 8.69 -6.66 3.03
C ALA A 56 9.43 -7.91 3.55
N ASP A 57 8.91 -8.52 4.62
CA ASP A 57 9.59 -9.59 5.35
C ASP A 57 9.30 -10.99 4.81
N VAL A 58 8.15 -11.17 4.14
CA VAL A 58 7.70 -12.49 3.66
C VAL A 58 7.46 -12.49 2.16
N PHE A 59 6.53 -11.68 1.65
CA PHE A 59 6.15 -11.72 0.23
C PHE A 59 7.34 -11.49 -0.70
N LYS A 60 8.03 -10.35 -0.53
CA LYS A 60 9.18 -9.97 -1.35
C LYS A 60 10.26 -11.07 -1.39
N PRO A 61 10.84 -11.51 -0.27
CA PRO A 61 11.90 -12.50 -0.31
C PRO A 61 11.42 -13.86 -0.84
N MET A 62 10.19 -14.27 -0.58
CA MET A 62 9.66 -15.52 -1.12
C MET A 62 9.56 -15.49 -2.63
N VAL A 63 9.00 -14.43 -3.21
CA VAL A 63 8.88 -14.28 -4.67
C VAL A 63 10.27 -14.20 -5.32
N GLU A 64 11.17 -13.36 -4.79
CA GLU A 64 12.51 -13.19 -5.36
C GLU A 64 13.33 -14.50 -5.35
N VAL A 65 13.21 -15.28 -4.27
CA VAL A 65 13.88 -16.59 -4.17
C VAL A 65 13.23 -17.63 -5.09
N ALA A 66 11.90 -17.74 -5.08
CA ALA A 66 11.19 -18.73 -5.88
C ALA A 66 11.34 -18.50 -7.40
N THR A 67 11.62 -17.26 -7.79
CA THR A 67 11.81 -16.87 -9.18
C THR A 67 13.31 -16.74 -9.57
N ASP A 68 14.25 -17.20 -8.73
CA ASP A 68 15.70 -17.08 -8.96
C ASP A 68 16.14 -15.65 -9.32
N GLY A 69 15.49 -14.63 -8.71
CA GLY A 69 15.77 -13.21 -8.95
C GLY A 69 15.29 -12.68 -10.30
N ARG A 70 14.42 -13.38 -11.00
CA ARG A 70 13.80 -12.89 -12.26
C ARG A 70 12.95 -11.65 -12.03
N TYR A 71 12.45 -11.43 -10.82
CA TYR A 71 11.69 -10.25 -10.41
C TYR A 71 12.40 -9.54 -9.25
N ASP A 72 12.42 -8.21 -9.30
CA ASP A 72 12.86 -7.30 -8.22
C ASP A 72 11.60 -6.61 -7.66
N ILE A 73 11.18 -7.01 -6.47
CA ILE A 73 9.98 -6.47 -5.81
C ILE A 73 10.32 -5.17 -5.10
N GLN A 74 9.69 -4.08 -5.50
CA GLN A 74 9.85 -2.79 -4.85
C GLN A 74 8.52 -2.30 -4.26
N ILE A 75 8.52 -2.08 -2.94
CA ILE A 75 7.34 -1.69 -2.17
C ILE A 75 7.39 -0.19 -1.92
N TYR A 76 6.32 0.52 -2.31
CA TYR A 76 6.16 1.96 -2.20
C TYR A 76 5.04 2.25 -1.21
N ASN A 77 5.39 2.49 0.06
CA ASN A 77 4.47 2.71 1.17
C ASN A 77 3.95 4.15 1.26
N SER A 78 3.02 4.39 2.17
CA SER A 78 2.49 5.71 2.54
C SER A 78 1.91 6.51 1.36
N GLY A 79 1.34 5.82 0.39
CA GLY A 79 0.69 6.46 -0.75
C GLY A 79 1.62 7.28 -1.66
N VAL A 80 2.95 7.03 -1.65
CA VAL A 80 3.92 7.81 -2.45
C VAL A 80 3.68 7.72 -3.96
N LEU A 81 3.01 6.65 -4.43
CA LEU A 81 2.61 6.51 -5.84
C LEU A 81 1.20 7.03 -6.14
N GLY A 82 0.47 7.50 -5.13
CA GLY A 82 -0.88 8.05 -5.24
C GLY A 82 -1.80 7.56 -4.11
N SER A 83 -3.01 8.13 -4.05
CA SER A 83 -4.05 7.64 -3.13
C SER A 83 -4.51 6.22 -3.51
N GLU A 84 -5.29 5.56 -2.65
CA GLU A 84 -5.82 4.22 -2.89
C GLU A 84 -6.50 4.11 -4.25
N LYS A 85 -7.41 5.02 -4.56
CA LYS A 85 -8.12 5.02 -5.86
C LYS A 85 -7.17 5.20 -7.04
N VAL A 86 -6.18 6.09 -6.92
CA VAL A 86 -5.20 6.34 -7.97
C VAL A 86 -4.34 5.11 -8.22
N THR A 87 -3.82 4.48 -7.18
CA THR A 87 -2.97 3.28 -7.31
C THR A 87 -3.75 2.06 -7.77
N TYR A 88 -5.00 1.92 -7.36
CA TYR A 88 -5.92 0.92 -7.90
C TYR A 88 -6.13 1.08 -9.40
N ASP A 89 -6.41 2.31 -9.88
CA ASP A 89 -6.55 2.60 -11.31
C ASP A 89 -5.24 2.40 -12.09
N TYR A 90 -4.10 2.73 -11.49
CA TYR A 90 -2.78 2.48 -12.07
C TYR A 90 -2.51 0.99 -12.23
N THR A 91 -2.94 0.16 -11.27
CA THR A 91 -2.78 -1.30 -11.34
C THR A 91 -3.69 -1.88 -12.43
N LYS A 92 -4.93 -1.41 -12.55
CA LYS A 92 -5.85 -1.79 -13.64
C LYS A 92 -5.30 -1.45 -15.03
N SER A 93 -4.59 -0.35 -15.15
CA SER A 93 -4.04 0.15 -16.41
C SER A 93 -2.60 -0.30 -16.70
N GLY A 94 -1.98 -1.12 -15.84
CA GLY A 94 -0.62 -1.63 -16.00
C GLY A 94 0.49 -0.61 -15.76
N ILE A 95 0.20 0.56 -15.17
CA ILE A 95 1.20 1.57 -14.78
C ILE A 95 1.99 1.11 -13.56
N VAL A 96 1.31 0.42 -12.65
CA VAL A 96 1.88 -0.25 -11.48
C VAL A 96 1.49 -1.71 -11.56
N GLU A 97 2.41 -2.61 -11.25
CA GLU A 97 2.17 -4.05 -11.38
C GLU A 97 1.20 -4.56 -10.31
N MET A 98 1.30 -4.04 -9.07
CA MET A 98 0.51 -4.51 -7.94
C MET A 98 0.18 -3.35 -6.99
N CYS A 99 -0.92 -3.47 -6.25
CA CYS A 99 -1.24 -2.52 -5.18
C CYS A 99 -1.85 -3.21 -3.95
N VAL A 100 -1.68 -2.57 -2.79
CA VAL A 100 -2.40 -2.88 -1.56
C VAL A 100 -3.25 -1.67 -1.20
N VAL A 101 -4.55 -1.87 -1.22
CA VAL A 101 -5.56 -0.85 -0.97
C VAL A 101 -6.70 -1.43 -0.14
N GLY A 102 -7.52 -0.58 0.45
CA GLY A 102 -8.62 -1.00 1.32
C GLY A 102 -9.99 -0.61 0.74
N THR A 103 -10.73 0.13 1.49
CA THR A 103 -12.19 0.29 1.40
C THR A 103 -12.74 1.17 0.26
N THR A 104 -11.88 1.75 -0.60
CA THR A 104 -12.33 2.77 -1.56
C THR A 104 -12.77 2.24 -2.93
N MET A 105 -12.63 0.91 -3.18
CA MET A 105 -12.95 0.26 -4.47
C MET A 105 -14.41 -0.12 -4.67
N TRP A 106 -15.27 0.07 -3.66
CA TRP A 106 -16.68 -0.34 -3.66
C TRP A 106 -17.47 0.14 -4.90
N SER A 107 -17.10 1.30 -5.45
CA SER A 107 -17.83 1.91 -6.57
C SER A 107 -17.79 1.08 -7.86
N GLU A 108 -16.74 0.28 -8.02
CA GLU A 108 -16.52 -0.53 -9.21
C GLU A 108 -16.81 -2.01 -8.98
N THR A 109 -16.68 -2.47 -7.74
CA THR A 109 -16.98 -3.83 -7.31
C THR A 109 -17.76 -3.77 -5.99
N PRO A 110 -19.09 -3.65 -6.03
CA PRO A 110 -19.90 -3.42 -4.82
C PRO A 110 -19.72 -4.47 -3.73
N LYS A 111 -19.41 -5.74 -4.07
CA LYS A 111 -19.14 -6.78 -3.07
C LYS A 111 -17.90 -6.49 -2.23
N MET A 112 -16.95 -5.69 -2.73
CA MET A 112 -15.80 -5.21 -1.96
C MET A 112 -16.17 -4.34 -0.77
N SER A 113 -17.41 -3.86 -0.67
CA SER A 113 -17.91 -3.14 0.51
C SER A 113 -18.45 -4.05 1.61
N ILE A 114 -18.59 -5.36 1.38
CA ILE A 114 -19.13 -6.28 2.39
C ILE A 114 -18.28 -6.28 3.67
N PRO A 115 -16.94 -6.30 3.61
CA PRO A 115 -16.07 -6.21 4.78
C PRO A 115 -16.33 -5.00 5.68
N ASP A 116 -16.80 -3.90 5.12
CA ASP A 116 -16.98 -2.63 5.83
C ASP A 116 -18.35 -2.48 6.53
N PHE A 117 -19.22 -3.51 6.49
CA PHE A 117 -20.47 -3.45 7.25
C PHE A 117 -20.16 -3.44 8.76
N PRO A 118 -20.71 -2.45 9.50
CA PRO A 118 -20.48 -2.37 10.94
C PRO A 118 -20.95 -3.63 11.66
N PHE A 119 -20.12 -4.10 12.59
CA PHE A 119 -20.37 -5.28 13.44
C PHE A 119 -20.61 -6.58 12.67
N LEU A 120 -20.09 -6.69 11.44
CA LEU A 120 -20.21 -7.90 10.63
C LEU A 120 -19.43 -9.07 11.25
N PHE A 121 -18.28 -8.77 11.84
CA PHE A 121 -17.39 -9.78 12.44
C PHE A 121 -17.31 -9.60 13.96
N ASP A 122 -17.36 -10.71 14.70
CA ASP A 122 -17.28 -10.69 16.16
C ASP A 122 -15.85 -10.44 16.68
N SER A 123 -14.83 -10.72 15.86
CA SER A 123 -13.41 -10.58 16.21
C SER A 123 -12.53 -10.51 14.96
N VAL A 124 -11.28 -10.07 15.15
CA VAL A 124 -10.26 -10.08 14.10
C VAL A 124 -10.03 -11.49 13.56
N GLU A 125 -10.01 -12.51 14.44
CA GLU A 125 -9.85 -13.91 14.01
C GLU A 125 -11.07 -14.41 13.22
N HIS A 126 -12.29 -14.02 13.58
CA HIS A 126 -13.48 -14.32 12.80
C HIS A 126 -13.39 -13.70 11.39
N ALA A 127 -13.00 -12.43 11.31
CA ALA A 127 -12.78 -11.75 10.03
C ALA A 127 -11.73 -12.47 9.18
N ARG A 128 -10.57 -12.84 9.77
CA ARG A 128 -9.52 -13.61 9.11
C ARG A 128 -10.06 -14.88 8.46
N VAL A 129 -10.76 -15.72 9.25
CA VAL A 129 -11.34 -16.98 8.74
C VAL A 129 -12.31 -16.74 7.58
N CYS A 130 -13.14 -15.68 7.67
CA CYS A 130 -14.07 -15.34 6.59
C CYS A 130 -13.36 -14.86 5.33
N TYR A 131 -12.34 -14.00 5.45
CA TYR A 131 -11.58 -13.49 4.30
C TYR A 131 -10.72 -14.56 3.62
N GLN A 132 -10.17 -15.49 4.41
CA GLN A 132 -9.38 -16.61 3.88
C GLN A 132 -10.26 -17.79 3.42
N GLY A 133 -11.57 -17.70 3.55
CA GLY A 133 -12.55 -18.72 3.20
C GLY A 133 -13.57 -18.27 2.16
N GLU A 134 -14.76 -18.87 2.23
CA GLU A 134 -15.84 -18.71 1.24
C GLU A 134 -16.23 -17.25 0.96
N LEU A 135 -16.18 -16.37 1.95
CA LEU A 135 -16.49 -14.95 1.75
C LEU A 135 -15.45 -14.26 0.86
N GLY A 136 -14.17 -14.48 1.15
CA GLY A 136 -13.08 -13.92 0.35
C GLY A 136 -13.10 -14.46 -1.09
N GLU A 137 -13.35 -15.74 -1.28
CA GLU A 137 -13.51 -16.37 -2.61
C GLU A 137 -14.70 -15.76 -3.39
N TYR A 138 -15.84 -15.62 -2.73
CA TYR A 138 -17.05 -15.02 -3.32
C TYR A 138 -16.84 -13.58 -3.80
N ILE A 139 -16.08 -12.79 -3.02
CA ILE A 139 -15.74 -11.41 -3.38
C ILE A 139 -14.71 -11.40 -4.52
N ALA A 140 -13.68 -12.25 -4.43
CA ALA A 140 -12.62 -12.35 -5.44
C ALA A 140 -13.19 -12.74 -6.82
N GLU A 141 -14.08 -13.73 -6.88
CA GLU A 141 -14.73 -14.17 -8.13
C GLU A 141 -15.49 -13.02 -8.81
N ASP A 142 -16.25 -12.23 -8.05
CA ASP A 142 -16.99 -11.08 -8.58
C ASP A 142 -16.05 -9.98 -9.09
N LEU A 143 -14.98 -9.69 -8.36
CA LEU A 143 -13.97 -8.71 -8.75
C LEU A 143 -13.27 -9.14 -10.04
N GLU A 144 -12.72 -10.34 -10.08
CA GLU A 144 -11.96 -10.85 -11.22
C GLU A 144 -12.81 -11.02 -12.49
N SER A 145 -14.14 -11.20 -12.34
CA SER A 145 -15.06 -11.25 -13.48
C SER A 145 -15.41 -9.87 -14.06
N THR A 146 -15.22 -8.80 -13.30
CA THR A 146 -15.66 -7.45 -13.66
C THR A 146 -14.53 -6.44 -13.82
N GLN A 147 -13.37 -6.70 -13.21
CA GLN A 147 -12.21 -5.81 -13.22
C GLN A 147 -10.97 -6.52 -13.79
N PRO A 148 -10.06 -5.80 -14.48
CA PRO A 148 -8.81 -6.36 -14.99
C PRO A 148 -7.77 -6.50 -13.86
N LEU A 149 -8.11 -7.25 -12.81
CA LEU A 149 -7.32 -7.45 -11.61
C LEU A 149 -7.42 -8.90 -11.14
N LYS A 150 -6.36 -9.36 -10.49
CA LYS A 150 -6.29 -10.59 -9.71
C LYS A 150 -6.19 -10.24 -8.23
N LEU A 151 -7.08 -10.74 -7.39
CA LEU A 151 -6.98 -10.65 -5.94
C LEU A 151 -6.11 -11.81 -5.41
N LEU A 152 -4.99 -11.48 -4.78
CA LEU A 152 -4.03 -12.49 -4.32
C LEU A 152 -4.19 -12.83 -2.84
N SER A 153 -4.47 -11.85 -1.99
CA SER A 153 -4.67 -12.10 -0.56
C SER A 153 -5.31 -10.92 0.17
N TRP A 154 -5.81 -11.23 1.37
CA TRP A 154 -6.41 -10.31 2.32
C TRP A 154 -5.47 -10.10 3.49
N TYR A 155 -5.15 -8.85 3.82
CA TYR A 155 -4.34 -8.48 4.98
C TYR A 155 -5.19 -7.82 6.05
N PRO A 156 -4.80 -7.91 7.34
CA PRO A 156 -5.47 -7.14 8.38
C PRO A 156 -5.20 -5.64 8.19
N ASN A 157 -6.25 -4.85 8.20
CA ASN A 157 -6.14 -3.44 8.52
C ASN A 157 -6.35 -3.24 10.03
N GLY A 158 -7.31 -3.97 10.59
CA GLY A 158 -7.61 -4.04 12.01
C GLY A 158 -9.02 -3.55 12.38
N ALA A 159 -9.32 -3.60 13.67
CA ALA A 159 -10.55 -3.05 14.21
C ALA A 159 -10.48 -1.52 14.22
N ARG A 160 -11.50 -0.89 13.67
CA ARG A 160 -11.61 0.57 13.54
C ARG A 160 -12.24 1.17 14.78
N GLU A 161 -11.60 2.23 15.26
CA GLU A 161 -11.98 3.01 16.41
C GLU A 161 -12.25 4.46 16.01
N PHE A 162 -13.19 5.11 16.67
CA PHE A 162 -13.34 6.55 16.52
C PHE A 162 -12.26 7.28 17.33
N THR A 163 -11.68 8.34 16.76
CA THR A 163 -10.92 9.34 17.50
C THR A 163 -11.57 10.70 17.36
N SER A 164 -11.40 11.58 18.35
CA SER A 164 -11.99 12.94 18.31
C SER A 164 -11.23 13.90 19.20
N ASN A 165 -11.25 15.20 18.87
CA ASN A 165 -10.82 16.31 19.74
C ASN A 165 -11.93 16.76 20.70
N LYS A 166 -13.09 16.12 20.65
CA LYS A 166 -14.20 16.37 21.57
C LYS A 166 -14.50 15.10 22.35
N LYS A 167 -14.76 15.26 23.64
CA LYS A 167 -15.17 14.13 24.47
C LYS A 167 -16.57 13.66 24.06
N LEU A 168 -16.71 12.35 23.80
CA LEU A 168 -17.95 11.67 23.49
C LEU A 168 -18.30 10.77 24.66
N GLU A 169 -19.40 11.00 25.32
CA GLU A 169 -19.89 10.20 26.47
C GLU A 169 -21.14 9.38 26.09
N SER A 170 -21.75 9.72 24.97
CA SER A 170 -22.93 9.04 24.42
C SER A 170 -22.97 9.11 22.89
N LEU A 171 -23.85 8.34 22.25
CA LEU A 171 -24.06 8.42 20.81
C LEU A 171 -24.59 9.81 20.36
N ASP A 172 -25.31 10.52 21.24
CA ASP A 172 -25.84 11.85 20.92
C ASP A 172 -24.72 12.89 20.74
N ASP A 173 -23.54 12.65 21.32
CA ASP A 173 -22.40 13.56 21.23
C ASP A 173 -21.73 13.55 19.84
N PHE A 174 -22.04 12.58 19.01
CA PHE A 174 -21.64 12.58 17.60
C PHE A 174 -22.41 13.61 16.77
N ASN A 175 -23.57 14.06 17.24
CA ASN A 175 -24.42 14.96 16.49
C ASN A 175 -23.70 16.29 16.19
N GLY A 176 -23.59 16.60 14.90
CA GLY A 176 -22.95 17.81 14.42
C GLY A 176 -21.41 17.80 14.43
N GLN A 177 -20.77 16.72 14.89
CA GLN A 177 -19.32 16.56 14.78
C GLN A 177 -18.90 16.42 13.32
N LYS A 178 -17.81 17.05 12.93
CA LYS A 178 -17.20 16.89 11.61
C LYS A 178 -16.32 15.63 11.67
N LEU A 179 -16.84 14.51 11.18
CA LEU A 179 -16.09 13.26 11.12
C LEU A 179 -15.52 13.03 9.71
N ARG A 180 -14.22 12.85 9.65
CA ARG A 180 -13.58 12.40 8.41
C ARG A 180 -13.91 10.93 8.17
N MET A 181 -14.36 10.63 6.96
CA MET A 181 -14.57 9.26 6.48
C MET A 181 -13.82 9.05 5.17
N PRO A 182 -13.38 7.79 4.89
CA PRO A 182 -12.91 7.44 3.56
C PRO A 182 -14.04 7.58 2.54
N ASN A 183 -13.72 7.61 1.26
CA ASN A 183 -14.73 7.63 0.20
C ASN A 183 -15.39 6.25 0.05
N ASN A 184 -16.16 5.86 1.06
CA ASN A 184 -16.90 4.61 1.10
C ASN A 184 -18.32 4.87 1.67
N PRO A 185 -19.40 4.49 0.97
CA PRO A 185 -20.76 4.80 1.38
C PRO A 185 -21.17 4.13 2.69
N ILE A 186 -20.60 2.99 3.04
CA ILE A 186 -20.90 2.32 4.31
C ILE A 186 -20.38 3.17 5.48
N HIS A 187 -19.12 3.62 5.42
CA HIS A 187 -18.53 4.50 6.44
C HIS A 187 -19.27 5.85 6.52
N VAL A 188 -19.55 6.45 5.36
CA VAL A 188 -20.32 7.70 5.29
C VAL A 188 -21.69 7.52 5.95
N LYS A 189 -22.39 6.44 5.62
CA LYS A 189 -23.74 6.16 6.15
C LYS A 189 -23.71 5.87 7.65
N LEU A 190 -22.69 5.18 8.14
CA LEU A 190 -22.45 4.96 9.56
C LEU A 190 -22.35 6.31 10.30
N ALA A 191 -21.45 7.19 9.86
CA ALA A 191 -21.27 8.50 10.50
C ALA A 191 -22.51 9.39 10.41
N GLU A 192 -23.20 9.41 9.26
CA GLU A 192 -24.50 10.11 9.12
C GLU A 192 -25.56 9.57 10.08
N SER A 193 -25.60 8.25 10.30
CA SER A 193 -26.59 7.64 11.21
C SER A 193 -26.37 8.03 12.67
N LEU A 194 -25.14 8.42 13.03
CA LEU A 194 -24.77 8.99 14.32
C LEU A 194 -25.05 10.50 14.40
N GLY A 195 -25.56 11.12 13.33
CA GLY A 195 -25.82 12.56 13.27
C GLY A 195 -24.57 13.42 12.98
N ALA A 196 -23.48 12.81 12.59
CA ALA A 196 -22.26 13.55 12.28
C ALA A 196 -22.34 14.27 10.91
N ASN A 197 -21.57 15.35 10.79
CA ASN A 197 -21.30 16.02 9.52
C ASN A 197 -20.08 15.35 8.87
N VAL A 198 -20.28 14.60 7.80
CA VAL A 198 -19.23 13.83 7.17
C VAL A 198 -18.34 14.71 6.29
N VAL A 199 -17.03 14.57 6.44
CA VAL A 199 -16.00 15.15 5.59
C VAL A 199 -15.25 14.02 4.90
N ILE A 200 -15.41 13.89 3.58
CA ILE A 200 -14.75 12.86 2.79
C ILE A 200 -13.41 13.39 2.31
N MET A 201 -12.33 12.64 2.58
CA MET A 201 -10.99 12.97 2.09
C MET A 201 -10.08 11.74 2.05
N ASP A 202 -9.05 11.78 1.21
CA ASP A 202 -8.04 10.75 1.13
C ASP A 202 -7.17 10.69 2.41
N MET A 203 -6.54 9.54 2.65
CA MET A 203 -5.79 9.26 3.88
C MET A 203 -4.65 10.25 4.12
N GLY A 204 -3.93 10.65 3.08
CA GLY A 204 -2.81 11.60 3.17
C GLY A 204 -3.18 13.02 3.62
N GLU A 205 -4.48 13.38 3.61
CA GLU A 205 -4.98 14.69 4.01
C GLU A 205 -5.42 14.73 5.48
N VAL A 206 -5.58 13.56 6.12
CA VAL A 206 -6.27 13.43 7.42
C VAL A 206 -5.52 14.16 8.53
N PHE A 207 -4.20 14.01 8.66
CA PHE A 207 -3.41 14.67 9.70
C PHE A 207 -3.63 16.20 9.68
N THR A 208 -3.47 16.80 8.50
CA THR A 208 -3.64 18.25 8.34
C THR A 208 -5.08 18.69 8.60
N ALA A 209 -6.06 17.89 8.19
CA ALA A 209 -7.47 18.20 8.42
C ALA A 209 -7.85 18.16 9.91
N LEU A 210 -7.31 17.21 10.67
CA LEU A 210 -7.47 17.10 12.12
C LEU A 210 -6.75 18.26 12.83
N GLU A 211 -5.49 18.54 12.47
CA GLU A 211 -4.70 19.63 13.04
C GLU A 211 -5.38 21.00 12.86
N GLN A 212 -5.93 21.25 11.67
CA GLN A 212 -6.58 22.53 11.33
C GLN A 212 -8.04 22.60 11.76
N GLY A 213 -8.63 21.54 12.34
CA GLY A 213 -10.02 21.47 12.74
C GLY A 213 -11.00 21.48 11.55
N VAL A 214 -10.56 21.08 10.36
CA VAL A 214 -11.44 20.78 9.22
C VAL A 214 -12.30 19.56 9.56
N ALA A 215 -11.70 18.55 10.23
CA ALA A 215 -12.41 17.46 10.87
C ALA A 215 -12.18 17.51 12.40
N ASP A 216 -13.20 17.16 13.19
CA ASP A 216 -13.12 17.04 14.64
C ASP A 216 -12.59 15.66 15.07
N GLY A 217 -12.78 14.66 14.21
CA GLY A 217 -12.38 13.27 14.44
C GLY A 217 -12.40 12.43 13.17
N GLN A 218 -12.07 11.17 13.31
CA GLN A 218 -12.02 10.18 12.25
C GLN A 218 -12.24 8.77 12.79
N ASP A 219 -12.32 7.75 11.92
CA ASP A 219 -12.30 6.34 12.27
C ASP A 219 -11.16 5.61 11.55
N ASN A 220 -10.36 4.87 12.30
CA ASN A 220 -9.33 3.95 11.76
C ASN A 220 -8.83 3.00 12.85
N PRO A 221 -8.14 1.92 12.48
CA PRO A 221 -7.43 1.09 13.45
C PRO A 221 -6.38 1.88 14.23
N LEU A 222 -6.18 1.54 15.50
CA LEU A 222 -5.18 2.22 16.35
C LEU A 222 -3.76 2.12 15.81
N ALA A 223 -3.43 1.03 15.11
CA ALA A 223 -2.16 0.91 14.42
C ALA A 223 -1.96 2.05 13.41
N THR A 224 -2.98 2.32 12.59
CA THR A 224 -2.97 3.43 11.62
C THR A 224 -2.90 4.78 12.34
N VAL A 225 -3.71 5.01 13.38
CA VAL A 225 -3.67 6.24 14.17
C VAL A 225 -2.25 6.51 14.70
N LYS A 226 -1.55 5.45 15.12
CA LYS A 226 -0.18 5.54 15.63
C LYS A 226 0.83 5.80 14.50
N THR A 227 0.79 5.03 13.42
CA THR A 227 1.79 5.12 12.36
C THR A 227 1.68 6.39 11.51
N GLU A 228 0.48 6.93 11.40
CA GLU A 228 0.21 8.22 10.73
C GLU A 228 0.35 9.44 11.66
N GLY A 229 0.69 9.22 12.93
CA GLY A 229 0.91 10.29 13.90
C GLY A 229 -0.35 11.01 14.37
N TRP A 230 -1.55 10.51 14.06
CA TRP A 230 -2.81 11.21 14.37
C TRP A 230 -3.08 11.36 15.87
N TYR A 231 -2.43 10.55 16.71
CA TYR A 231 -2.47 10.70 18.16
C TYR A 231 -1.89 12.06 18.67
N GLU A 232 -1.10 12.76 17.83
CA GLU A 232 -0.56 14.08 18.17
C GLU A 232 -1.61 15.20 18.02
N VAL A 233 -2.68 14.93 17.26
CA VAL A 233 -3.73 15.89 16.89
C VAL A 233 -5.12 15.41 17.27
N GLN A 234 -5.24 14.34 18.10
CA GLN A 234 -6.51 13.78 18.57
C GLN A 234 -6.42 13.50 20.08
N ASP A 235 -7.35 14.06 20.86
CA ASP A 235 -7.34 14.00 22.33
C ASP A 235 -7.96 12.71 22.88
N TYR A 236 -8.88 12.08 22.15
CA TYR A 236 -9.68 10.95 22.63
C TYR A 236 -9.72 9.82 21.61
N VAL A 237 -9.72 8.61 22.14
CA VAL A 237 -9.94 7.34 21.40
C VAL A 237 -11.14 6.65 22.03
N TYR A 238 -12.01 6.07 21.19
CA TYR A 238 -13.20 5.34 21.62
C TYR A 238 -13.12 3.91 21.14
N ASP A 239 -13.05 2.96 22.07
CA ASP A 239 -12.96 1.51 21.83
C ASP A 239 -14.32 0.99 21.34
N THR A 240 -14.61 1.27 20.07
CA THR A 240 -15.89 0.94 19.44
C THR A 240 -15.87 -0.34 18.64
N ASN A 241 -14.71 -0.72 18.11
CA ASN A 241 -14.51 -1.94 17.28
C ASN A 241 -15.63 -2.14 16.24
N HIS A 242 -16.10 -1.02 15.66
CA HIS A 242 -17.33 -1.00 14.88
C HIS A 242 -17.18 -1.62 13.49
N ILE A 243 -15.97 -1.67 12.94
CA ILE A 243 -15.64 -2.33 11.67
C ILE A 243 -14.30 -3.04 11.83
N ILE A 244 -14.21 -4.29 11.42
CA ILE A 244 -12.95 -5.02 11.29
C ILE A 244 -12.61 -5.04 9.80
N SER A 245 -11.76 -4.11 9.39
CA SER A 245 -11.45 -3.88 7.98
C SER A 245 -10.20 -4.64 7.52
N SER A 246 -10.14 -4.87 6.23
CA SER A 246 -9.02 -5.50 5.51
C SER A 246 -8.32 -4.54 4.57
N LEU A 247 -7.18 -5.00 4.07
CA LEU A 247 -6.44 -4.46 2.94
C LEU A 247 -6.25 -5.60 1.94
N GLU A 248 -6.36 -5.31 0.66
CA GLU A 248 -6.33 -6.32 -0.38
C GLU A 248 -5.09 -6.14 -1.27
N LEU A 249 -4.37 -7.25 -1.52
CA LEU A 249 -3.27 -7.29 -2.48
C LEU A 249 -3.82 -7.65 -3.86
N PHE A 250 -3.71 -6.70 -4.79
CA PHE A 250 -4.09 -6.89 -6.18
C PHE A 250 -2.87 -6.95 -7.10
N ALA A 251 -2.94 -7.81 -8.12
CA ALA A 251 -2.09 -7.75 -9.30
C ALA A 251 -2.91 -7.28 -10.51
N GLY A 252 -2.35 -6.42 -11.36
CA GLY A 252 -2.96 -6.04 -12.62
C GLY A 252 -3.02 -7.24 -13.58
N GLU A 253 -4.12 -7.38 -14.32
CA GLU A 253 -4.33 -8.52 -15.23
C GLU A 253 -3.23 -8.62 -16.31
N GLU A 254 -2.78 -7.50 -16.86
CA GLU A 254 -1.70 -7.48 -17.85
C GLU A 254 -0.40 -8.02 -17.24
N PHE A 255 -0.04 -7.56 -16.05
CA PHE A 255 1.12 -8.07 -15.33
C PHE A 255 0.96 -9.56 -15.03
N TRP A 256 -0.17 -9.96 -14.45
CA TRP A 256 -0.46 -11.35 -14.07
C TRP A 256 -0.35 -12.30 -15.26
N ASN A 257 -0.96 -11.95 -16.39
CA ASN A 257 -0.93 -12.75 -17.62
C ASN A 257 0.44 -12.74 -18.32
N SER A 258 1.33 -11.84 -17.95
CA SER A 258 2.73 -11.82 -18.44
C SER A 258 3.64 -12.81 -17.73
N LEU A 259 3.20 -13.35 -16.59
CA LEU A 259 3.94 -14.33 -15.80
C LEU A 259 3.83 -15.73 -16.42
N SER A 260 4.89 -16.53 -16.26
CA SER A 260 4.79 -17.98 -16.51
C SER A 260 3.92 -18.64 -15.43
N GLU A 261 3.39 -19.84 -15.71
CA GLU A 261 2.64 -20.61 -14.69
C GLU A 261 3.48 -20.88 -13.42
N GLU A 262 4.79 -21.09 -13.58
CA GLU A 262 5.72 -21.27 -12.46
C GLU A 262 5.85 -19.97 -11.63
N ASP A 263 5.95 -18.81 -12.30
CA ASP A 263 6.06 -17.52 -11.62
C ASP A 263 4.73 -17.15 -10.96
N GLN A 264 3.58 -17.35 -11.63
CA GLN A 264 2.27 -17.17 -11.01
C GLN A 264 2.14 -17.94 -9.71
N LYS A 265 2.57 -19.20 -9.71
CA LYS A 265 2.57 -20.04 -8.52
C LYS A 265 3.45 -19.48 -7.40
N ALA A 266 4.63 -18.90 -7.73
CA ALA A 266 5.48 -18.25 -6.73
C ALA A 266 4.78 -17.08 -6.04
N PHE A 267 4.05 -16.24 -6.80
CA PHE A 267 3.26 -15.15 -6.25
C PHE A 267 2.05 -15.66 -5.44
N GLU A 268 1.36 -16.70 -5.92
CA GLU A 268 0.21 -17.33 -5.24
C GLU A 268 0.62 -18.00 -3.93
N GLU A 269 1.81 -18.58 -3.82
CA GLU A 269 2.31 -19.20 -2.58
C GLU A 269 2.81 -18.14 -1.59
N ALA A 270 3.44 -17.07 -2.06
CA ALA A 270 3.95 -16.00 -1.22
C ALA A 270 2.84 -15.14 -0.61
N SER A 271 1.72 -14.96 -1.33
CA SER A 271 0.63 -14.05 -0.91
C SER A 271 -0.08 -14.52 0.38
N PRO A 272 -0.58 -15.77 0.49
CA PRO A 272 -1.18 -16.25 1.74
C PRO A 272 -0.17 -16.37 2.87
N ALA A 273 1.09 -16.71 2.58
CA ALA A 273 2.14 -16.77 3.61
C ALA A 273 2.40 -15.40 4.24
N ALA A 274 2.43 -14.35 3.43
CA ALA A 274 2.56 -12.98 3.92
C ALA A 274 1.28 -12.54 4.65
N SER A 275 0.09 -12.91 4.16
CA SER A 275 -1.16 -12.65 4.84
C SER A 275 -1.18 -13.29 6.24
N ASP A 276 -0.80 -14.56 6.36
CA ASP A 276 -0.73 -15.28 7.64
C ASP A 276 0.26 -14.65 8.63
N TYR A 277 1.37 -14.11 8.13
CA TYR A 277 2.34 -13.39 8.96
C TYR A 277 1.77 -12.07 9.51
N ALA A 278 0.92 -11.40 8.74
CA ALA A 278 0.32 -10.13 9.12
C ALA A 278 -0.83 -10.27 10.15
N TRP A 279 -1.64 -11.36 10.05
CA TRP A 279 -2.75 -11.65 10.97
C TRP A 279 -2.27 -12.12 12.34
#